data_a36adca905db6bd20158ca9659c06273
#
_entry.id   a36adca905db6bd20158ca9659c06273
#
_cell.length_a   1.000
_cell.length_b   1.000
_cell.length_c   1.000
_cell.angle_alpha   90.00
_cell.angle_beta   90.00
_cell.angle_gamma   90.00
#
_symmetry.space_group_name_H-M   'P 1'
#
loop_
_entity.id
_entity.type
_entity.pdbx_description
1 polymer ?
#
loop_
_entity_poly.entity_id
_entity_poly.type
_entity_poly.pdbx_seq_one_letter_code
_entity_poly.pdbx_strand_id
1 'polypeptide(L)'
;MSRVCAPWWRLAGRSLRAGLAALALSPLAAAFAAPPAADPVTCPPEARMPGPDEIRAMQRKAQDRGLLWRIEHRGRTSWLYGTMHAAKLDWSVPGPTVADALRASDSLALELNILDPDVMKVLFAGMQARPDAPPLRGDLQRRLEEQRRLACAGPELAVLRPDAQVITLLSLAGRSEGLDASYGIDFSLAGVALALGKPVLSLETPELQLRELVSDDPARVAETVESGLRQLESGIASQKLGLIASVWADGRIHLLESLPDWCDCMANAAERADYDRMVYGRNPGLAREVARQIRSGRSVFAAVGALHMVGTRGLPALLAAQGFKVQRVEFPAASPP
;
A
#
# COMPACT_ATOMS: atom_id res chain seq x y z
N MET A 1 -30.89 -8.74 -27.66
CA MET A 1 -30.88 -10.17 -28.01
C MET A 1 -30.05 -10.89 -26.96
N SER A 2 -30.77 -11.53 -26.07
CA SER A 2 -30.27 -12.24 -24.88
C SER A 2 -29.62 -13.57 -25.27
N ARG A 3 -28.47 -13.92 -24.67
CA ARG A 3 -28.13 -15.33 -24.49
C ARG A 3 -27.52 -15.53 -23.09
N VAL A 4 -28.35 -16.12 -22.26
CA VAL A 4 -28.08 -16.73 -20.97
C VAL A 4 -27.35 -18.06 -21.25
N CYS A 5 -26.23 -18.32 -20.60
CA CYS A 5 -25.66 -19.67 -20.51
C CYS A 5 -25.80 -20.18 -19.07
N ALA A 6 -26.59 -21.22 -18.92
CA ALA A 6 -26.84 -21.96 -17.69
C ALA A 6 -25.78 -23.04 -17.42
N PRO A 7 -25.66 -23.54 -16.18
CA PRO A 7 -24.51 -24.34 -15.71
C PRO A 7 -24.69 -25.84 -15.95
N TRP A 8 -23.57 -26.51 -16.21
CA TRP A 8 -23.47 -27.96 -16.46
C TRP A 8 -23.07 -28.69 -15.17
N TRP A 9 -24.09 -29.21 -14.48
CA TRP A 9 -23.89 -30.34 -13.57
C TRP A 9 -25.25 -30.96 -13.17
N ARG A 10 -25.65 -31.99 -13.89
CA ARG A 10 -26.56 -33.05 -13.43
C ARG A 10 -26.46 -34.23 -14.40
N LEU A 11 -26.18 -35.39 -13.84
CA LEU A 11 -26.56 -36.75 -14.25
C LEU A 11 -25.50 -37.69 -13.65
N ALA A 12 -25.73 -38.73 -12.99
CA ALA A 12 -26.87 -39.55 -12.65
C ALA A 12 -26.29 -40.75 -11.91
N GLY A 13 -26.99 -41.21 -10.93
CA GLY A 13 -26.66 -42.42 -10.20
C GLY A 13 -27.01 -43.69 -10.95
N ARG A 14 -26.46 -44.81 -10.46
CA ARG A 14 -27.25 -46.04 -10.24
C ARG A 14 -26.37 -47.11 -9.60
N SER A 15 -26.85 -47.57 -8.49
CA SER A 15 -26.60 -48.79 -7.73
C SER A 15 -26.25 -50.06 -8.52
N LEU A 16 -25.29 -50.82 -7.98
CA LEU A 16 -25.31 -52.27 -8.08
C LEU A 16 -24.82 -52.87 -6.74
N ARG A 17 -25.72 -53.59 -6.10
CA ARG A 17 -25.46 -54.48 -4.94
C ARG A 17 -24.88 -55.80 -5.44
N ALA A 18 -23.81 -56.25 -4.84
CA ALA A 18 -23.49 -57.66 -4.75
C ALA A 18 -22.69 -57.87 -3.44
N GLY A 19 -23.24 -58.68 -2.57
CA GLY A 19 -22.62 -59.10 -1.33
C GLY A 19 -21.67 -60.29 -1.58
N LEU A 20 -20.75 -60.48 -0.62
CA LEU A 20 -20.40 -61.83 -0.09
C LEU A 20 -19.27 -61.73 0.93
N ALA A 21 -19.54 -62.29 2.07
CA ALA A 21 -18.73 -63.09 2.98
C ALA A 21 -17.54 -62.44 3.74
N ALA A 22 -17.73 -62.53 5.02
CA ALA A 22 -16.82 -62.21 6.12
C ALA A 22 -15.54 -63.06 6.10
N LEU A 23 -14.43 -62.39 6.37
CA LEU A 23 -13.26 -62.98 7.05
C LEU A 23 -12.77 -61.88 8.04
N ALA A 24 -12.96 -62.18 9.31
CA ALA A 24 -12.50 -61.35 10.43
C ALA A 24 -10.96 -61.43 10.52
N LEU A 25 -10.27 -60.43 10.05
CA LEU A 25 -8.90 -60.10 10.41
C LEU A 25 -8.97 -58.73 11.07
N SER A 26 -8.85 -58.70 12.40
CA SER A 26 -8.73 -57.49 13.19
C SER A 26 -7.41 -56.81 12.85
N PRO A 27 -7.42 -55.64 12.19
CA PRO A 27 -6.24 -54.79 12.20
C PRO A 27 -6.26 -53.98 13.47
N LEU A 28 -5.17 -54.00 14.22
CA LEU A 28 -4.85 -52.94 15.19
C LEU A 28 -4.89 -51.61 14.41
N ALA A 29 -6.00 -50.93 14.48
CA ALA A 29 -6.09 -49.54 14.03
C ALA A 29 -5.28 -48.71 15.05
N ALA A 30 -4.03 -48.43 14.72
CA ALA A 30 -3.32 -47.33 15.33
C ALA A 30 -4.18 -46.09 15.05
N ALA A 31 -4.85 -45.59 16.08
CA ALA A 31 -5.55 -44.32 16.03
C ALA A 31 -4.49 -43.24 15.80
N PHE A 32 -4.25 -42.87 14.55
CA PHE A 32 -3.61 -41.60 14.23
C PHE A 32 -4.58 -40.54 14.75
N ALA A 33 -4.26 -39.97 15.93
CA ALA A 33 -4.93 -38.79 16.41
C ALA A 33 -4.80 -37.71 15.27
N ALA A 34 -5.92 -37.29 14.74
CA ALA A 34 -5.93 -36.16 13.82
C ALA A 34 -5.22 -35.01 14.52
N PRO A 35 -4.34 -34.26 13.84
CA PRO A 35 -3.74 -33.07 14.42
C PRO A 35 -4.88 -32.18 14.95
N PRO A 36 -4.69 -31.51 16.12
CA PRO A 36 -5.70 -30.61 16.64
C PRO A 36 -6.11 -29.64 15.55
N ALA A 37 -7.42 -29.45 15.38
CA ALA A 37 -7.94 -28.44 14.45
C ALA A 37 -7.29 -27.11 14.83
N ALA A 38 -6.66 -26.45 13.84
CA ALA A 38 -6.10 -25.12 14.06
C ALA A 38 -7.21 -24.20 14.58
N ASP A 39 -6.89 -23.40 15.58
CA ASP A 39 -7.83 -22.41 16.12
C ASP A 39 -8.45 -21.57 14.98
N PRO A 40 -9.75 -21.25 15.06
CA PRO A 40 -10.41 -20.48 14.04
C PRO A 40 -9.74 -19.09 13.94
N VAL A 41 -9.25 -18.75 12.74
CA VAL A 41 -8.64 -17.44 12.50
C VAL A 41 -9.74 -16.39 12.50
N THR A 42 -9.59 -15.37 13.33
CA THR A 42 -10.42 -14.16 13.23
C THR A 42 -9.80 -13.24 12.19
N CYS A 43 -10.46 -13.09 11.06
CA CYS A 43 -9.96 -12.23 9.99
C CYS A 43 -10.00 -10.75 10.41
N PRO A 44 -8.96 -9.97 10.07
CA PRO A 44 -9.00 -8.52 10.21
C PRO A 44 -10.16 -7.92 9.39
N PRO A 45 -10.76 -6.79 9.81
CA PRO A 45 -11.79 -6.13 9.04
C PRO A 45 -11.33 -5.83 7.60
N GLU A 46 -12.17 -6.17 6.63
CA GLU A 46 -11.91 -5.81 5.23
C GLU A 46 -12.33 -4.37 4.94
N ALA A 47 -11.64 -3.75 3.99
CA ALA A 47 -12.03 -2.44 3.50
C ALA A 47 -13.42 -2.51 2.84
N ARG A 48 -14.24 -1.50 3.12
CA ARG A 48 -15.54 -1.33 2.47
C ARG A 48 -15.58 0.02 1.76
N MET A 49 -16.25 0.07 0.63
CA MET A 49 -16.48 1.34 -0.04
C MET A 49 -17.66 2.08 0.63
N PRO A 50 -17.47 3.36 1.02
CA PRO A 50 -18.55 4.15 1.60
C PRO A 50 -19.60 4.49 0.55
N GLY A 51 -20.87 4.50 0.96
CA GLY A 51 -21.96 4.96 0.11
C GLY A 51 -21.95 6.50 -0.08
N PRO A 52 -22.71 7.02 -1.07
CA PRO A 52 -22.74 8.45 -1.38
C PRO A 52 -23.14 9.34 -0.19
N ASP A 53 -24.07 8.91 0.65
CA ASP A 53 -24.51 9.66 1.83
C ASP A 53 -23.42 9.71 2.91
N GLU A 54 -22.71 8.60 3.09
CA GLU A 54 -21.58 8.51 3.99
C GLU A 54 -20.43 9.40 3.52
N ILE A 55 -20.10 9.38 2.23
CA ILE A 55 -19.11 10.30 1.65
C ILE A 55 -19.48 11.76 1.93
N ARG A 56 -20.73 12.15 1.73
CA ARG A 56 -21.22 13.49 2.03
C ARG A 56 -21.09 13.84 3.53
N ALA A 57 -21.37 12.87 4.41
CA ALA A 57 -21.20 13.04 5.84
C ALA A 57 -19.71 13.20 6.24
N MET A 58 -18.83 12.40 5.64
CA MET A 58 -17.38 12.50 5.82
C MET A 58 -16.85 13.84 5.32
N GLN A 59 -17.29 14.32 4.15
CA GLN A 59 -16.90 15.62 3.60
C GLN A 59 -17.21 16.79 4.56
N ARG A 60 -18.37 16.75 5.23
CA ARG A 60 -18.73 17.80 6.21
C ARG A 60 -17.86 17.81 7.47
N LYS A 61 -17.21 16.68 7.78
CA LYS A 61 -16.35 16.48 8.95
C LYS A 61 -14.87 16.38 8.62
N ALA A 62 -14.54 16.46 7.32
CA ALA A 62 -13.18 16.29 6.86
C ALA A 62 -12.24 17.32 7.51
N GLN A 63 -11.11 16.84 7.97
CA GLN A 63 -10.06 17.65 8.60
C GLN A 63 -8.79 17.58 7.77
N ASP A 64 -8.04 18.66 7.74
CA ASP A 64 -6.72 18.66 7.12
C ASP A 64 -5.77 17.79 7.94
N ARG A 65 -5.04 16.90 7.24
CA ARG A 65 -4.10 15.94 7.79
C ARG A 65 -2.84 15.90 6.95
N GLY A 66 -1.79 15.36 7.51
CA GLY A 66 -0.54 15.15 6.79
C GLY A 66 0.30 16.41 6.65
N LEU A 67 1.03 16.51 5.57
CA LEU A 67 2.06 17.51 5.36
C LEU A 67 1.86 18.20 4.01
N LEU A 68 1.63 19.51 3.99
CA LEU A 68 1.41 20.29 2.78
C LEU A 68 2.43 21.42 2.66
N TRP A 69 2.96 21.64 1.47
CA TRP A 69 3.80 22.80 1.13
C TRP A 69 3.23 23.53 -0.07
N ARG A 70 3.33 24.84 0.00
CA ARG A 70 3.08 25.76 -1.10
C ARG A 70 4.40 26.02 -1.83
N ILE A 71 4.37 25.89 -3.16
CA ILE A 71 5.51 26.12 -4.03
C ILE A 71 5.15 27.29 -4.96
N GLU A 72 5.94 28.35 -4.90
CA GLU A 72 5.76 29.52 -5.78
C GLU A 72 6.85 29.56 -6.85
N HIS A 73 6.43 29.77 -8.09
CA HIS A 73 7.33 29.96 -9.21
C HIS A 73 6.70 30.90 -10.26
N ARG A 74 7.38 32.03 -10.57
CA ARG A 74 6.95 33.01 -11.59
C ARG A 74 5.48 33.43 -11.44
N GLY A 75 5.07 33.73 -10.21
CA GLY A 75 3.71 34.18 -9.88
C GLY A 75 2.64 33.10 -9.88
N ARG A 76 2.99 31.83 -10.12
CA ARG A 76 2.07 30.70 -10.00
C ARG A 76 2.33 29.90 -8.73
N THR A 77 1.27 29.32 -8.20
CA THR A 77 1.31 28.44 -7.04
C THR A 77 1.11 27.00 -7.46
N SER A 78 1.96 26.13 -6.95
CA SER A 78 1.83 24.67 -6.98
C SER A 78 1.90 24.13 -5.57
N TRP A 79 1.61 22.87 -5.39
CA TRP A 79 1.53 22.26 -4.07
C TRP A 79 2.31 20.94 -4.05
N LEU A 80 2.87 20.63 -2.87
CA LEU A 80 3.50 19.36 -2.60
C LEU A 80 2.88 18.79 -1.32
N TYR A 81 2.37 17.57 -1.38
CA TYR A 81 1.65 16.95 -0.29
C TYR A 81 2.24 15.57 0.03
N GLY A 82 2.48 15.34 1.32
CA GLY A 82 2.96 14.06 1.84
C GLY A 82 1.79 13.10 2.09
N THR A 83 1.76 11.96 1.40
CA THR A 83 0.68 10.97 1.45
C THR A 83 1.02 9.75 2.29
N MET A 84 0.00 8.91 2.52
CA MET A 84 0.11 7.56 3.08
C MET A 84 -0.61 6.58 2.15
N HIS A 85 0.05 5.46 1.82
CA HIS A 85 -0.51 4.44 0.94
C HIS A 85 -1.59 3.56 1.61
N ALA A 86 -1.64 3.54 2.94
CA ALA A 86 -2.71 2.93 3.72
C ALA A 86 -3.21 3.95 4.74
N ALA A 87 -4.54 4.11 4.86
CA ALA A 87 -5.15 5.12 5.70
C ALA A 87 -6.45 4.59 6.34
N LYS A 88 -7.02 5.37 7.25
CA LYS A 88 -8.36 5.10 7.78
C LYS A 88 -9.41 5.64 6.81
N LEU A 89 -10.59 5.02 6.82
CA LEU A 89 -11.68 5.42 5.92
C LEU A 89 -12.01 6.93 6.04
N ASP A 90 -12.07 7.46 7.26
CA ASP A 90 -12.38 8.88 7.50
C ASP A 90 -11.26 9.84 7.04
N TRP A 91 -10.05 9.34 6.81
CA TRP A 91 -8.93 10.12 6.29
C TRP A 91 -8.90 10.19 4.76
N SER A 92 -9.64 9.31 4.09
CA SER A 92 -9.70 9.26 2.62
C SER A 92 -10.38 10.47 2.00
N VAL A 93 -11.10 11.27 2.77
CA VAL A 93 -11.65 12.55 2.32
C VAL A 93 -10.72 13.67 2.72
N PRO A 94 -10.14 14.40 1.75
CA PRO A 94 -9.21 15.48 2.05
C PRO A 94 -9.91 16.61 2.81
N GLY A 95 -9.20 17.19 3.79
CA GLY A 95 -9.67 18.37 4.49
C GLY A 95 -9.75 19.62 3.60
N PRO A 96 -10.35 20.71 4.09
CA PRO A 96 -10.67 21.87 3.25
C PRO A 96 -9.43 22.49 2.58
N THR A 97 -8.33 22.67 3.32
CA THR A 97 -7.10 23.28 2.77
C THR A 97 -6.48 22.42 1.67
N VAL A 98 -6.40 21.09 1.89
CA VAL A 98 -5.87 20.13 0.90
C VAL A 98 -6.78 20.07 -0.32
N ALA A 99 -8.11 20.04 -0.11
CA ALA A 99 -9.09 20.02 -1.19
C ALA A 99 -9.06 21.31 -2.03
N ASP A 100 -8.90 22.45 -1.40
CA ASP A 100 -8.78 23.76 -2.09
C ASP A 100 -7.48 23.83 -2.91
N ALA A 101 -6.36 23.37 -2.35
CA ALA A 101 -5.09 23.30 -3.04
C ALA A 101 -5.17 22.42 -4.29
N LEU A 102 -5.83 21.25 -4.19
CA LEU A 102 -6.06 20.37 -5.35
C LEU A 102 -7.00 21.02 -6.38
N ARG A 103 -8.08 21.66 -5.93
CA ARG A 103 -9.00 22.37 -6.84
C ARG A 103 -8.33 23.50 -7.60
N ALA A 104 -7.43 24.23 -6.94
CA ALA A 104 -6.70 25.35 -7.52
C ALA A 104 -5.58 24.93 -8.51
N SER A 105 -5.23 23.64 -8.55
CA SER A 105 -4.19 23.11 -9.43
C SER A 105 -4.75 22.68 -10.80
N ASP A 106 -3.92 22.73 -11.84
CA ASP A 106 -4.29 22.28 -13.18
C ASP A 106 -4.27 20.73 -13.29
N SER A 107 -3.46 20.08 -12.47
CA SER A 107 -3.27 18.61 -12.50
C SER A 107 -2.89 18.07 -11.12
N LEU A 108 -3.18 16.79 -10.91
CA LEU A 108 -2.60 15.98 -9.84
C LEU A 108 -1.39 15.22 -10.41
N ALA A 109 -0.28 15.19 -9.67
CA ALA A 109 0.86 14.36 -9.98
C ALA A 109 1.13 13.41 -8.80
N LEU A 110 1.07 12.11 -9.05
CA LEU A 110 1.34 11.02 -8.10
C LEU A 110 2.69 10.37 -8.41
N GLU A 111 3.22 9.59 -7.49
CA GLU A 111 4.35 8.71 -7.80
C GLU A 111 4.05 7.89 -9.05
N LEU A 112 2.90 7.21 -9.08
CA LEU A 112 2.34 6.57 -10.27
C LEU A 112 0.85 6.93 -10.43
N ASN A 113 0.41 7.11 -11.66
CA ASN A 113 -1.02 7.20 -11.97
C ASN A 113 -1.65 5.80 -11.93
N ILE A 114 -2.12 5.41 -10.76
CA ILE A 114 -2.76 4.10 -10.53
C ILE A 114 -4.13 3.95 -11.22
N LEU A 115 -4.66 5.00 -11.83
CA LEU A 115 -5.87 4.94 -12.66
C LEU A 115 -5.55 4.62 -14.12
N ASP A 116 -4.26 4.64 -14.51
CA ASP A 116 -3.81 4.31 -15.85
C ASP A 116 -3.69 2.78 -15.99
N PRO A 117 -4.49 2.14 -16.86
CA PRO A 117 -4.47 0.70 -17.03
C PRO A 117 -3.12 0.17 -17.56
N ASP A 118 -2.36 0.96 -18.31
CA ASP A 118 -1.04 0.53 -18.79
C ASP A 118 -0.01 0.52 -17.65
N VAL A 119 -0.04 1.51 -16.76
CA VAL A 119 0.76 1.52 -15.53
C VAL A 119 0.43 0.30 -14.66
N MET A 120 -0.85 0.04 -14.42
CA MET A 120 -1.29 -1.09 -13.60
C MET A 120 -0.94 -2.44 -14.22
N LYS A 121 -1.03 -2.56 -15.54
CA LYS A 121 -0.63 -3.77 -16.27
C LYS A 121 0.86 -4.11 -16.07
N VAL A 122 1.73 -3.10 -16.16
CA VAL A 122 3.18 -3.28 -15.96
C VAL A 122 3.48 -3.66 -14.51
N LEU A 123 2.90 -2.95 -13.54
CA LEU A 123 3.05 -3.26 -12.11
C LEU A 123 2.60 -4.68 -11.79
N PHE A 124 1.40 -5.04 -12.24
CA PHE A 124 0.83 -6.36 -11.96
C PHE A 124 1.67 -7.48 -12.59
N ALA A 125 2.10 -7.32 -13.84
CA ALA A 125 2.96 -8.29 -14.52
C ALA A 125 4.31 -8.46 -13.81
N GLY A 126 4.91 -7.37 -13.33
CA GLY A 126 6.19 -7.43 -12.61
C GLY A 126 6.10 -8.04 -11.20
N MET A 127 4.91 -8.02 -10.59
CA MET A 127 4.66 -8.62 -9.28
C MET A 127 4.26 -10.09 -9.34
N GLN A 128 3.92 -10.64 -10.50
CA GLN A 128 3.54 -12.05 -10.63
C GLN A 128 4.71 -12.99 -10.39
N ALA A 129 4.41 -14.18 -9.85
CA ALA A 129 5.37 -15.25 -9.72
C ALA A 129 5.85 -15.70 -11.11
N ARG A 130 7.16 -15.88 -11.24
CA ARG A 130 7.77 -16.37 -12.48
C ARG A 130 7.91 -17.89 -12.43
N PRO A 131 7.50 -18.61 -13.50
CA PRO A 131 7.57 -20.06 -13.52
C PRO A 131 9.00 -20.63 -13.38
N ASP A 132 10.00 -19.86 -13.78
CA ASP A 132 11.42 -20.20 -13.75
C ASP A 132 12.15 -19.73 -12.48
N ALA A 133 11.46 -19.02 -11.58
CA ALA A 133 12.05 -18.56 -10.33
C ALA A 133 12.31 -19.75 -9.38
N PRO A 134 13.47 -19.79 -8.71
CA PRO A 134 13.73 -20.83 -7.72
C PRO A 134 12.74 -20.70 -6.55
N PRO A 135 12.28 -21.84 -6.00
CA PRO A 135 11.36 -21.83 -4.87
C PRO A 135 12.04 -21.27 -3.62
N LEU A 136 11.25 -20.67 -2.75
CA LEU A 136 11.71 -20.30 -1.41
C LEU A 136 12.12 -21.57 -0.63
N ARG A 137 13.06 -21.40 0.31
CA ARG A 137 13.34 -22.46 1.30
C ARG A 137 12.05 -22.88 1.98
N GLY A 138 11.91 -24.19 2.29
CA GLY A 138 10.65 -24.74 2.77
C GLY A 138 10.12 -24.13 4.07
N ASP A 139 11.01 -23.62 4.95
CA ASP A 139 10.63 -22.92 6.18
C ASP A 139 10.03 -21.52 5.86
N LEU A 140 10.63 -20.75 4.97
CA LEU A 140 10.10 -19.46 4.55
C LEU A 140 8.77 -19.61 3.81
N GLN A 141 8.67 -20.60 2.94
CA GLN A 141 7.42 -20.87 2.21
C GLN A 141 6.27 -21.16 3.18
N ARG A 142 6.48 -22.05 4.16
CA ARG A 142 5.44 -22.40 5.15
C ARG A 142 5.04 -21.20 6.00
N ARG A 143 6.01 -20.39 6.45
CA ARG A 143 5.75 -19.17 7.23
C ARG A 143 4.96 -18.14 6.43
N LEU A 144 5.31 -17.96 5.14
CA LEU A 144 4.59 -17.06 4.24
C LEU A 144 3.14 -17.52 4.01
N GLU A 145 2.93 -18.82 3.82
CA GLU A 145 1.59 -19.42 3.70
C GLU A 145 0.76 -19.21 4.98
N GLU A 146 1.38 -19.37 6.15
CA GLU A 146 0.72 -19.13 7.42
C GLU A 146 0.35 -17.65 7.60
N GLN A 147 1.21 -16.71 7.24
CA GLN A 147 0.88 -15.30 7.32
C GLN A 147 -0.25 -14.91 6.34
N ARG A 148 -0.31 -15.52 5.14
CA ARG A 148 -1.46 -15.34 4.24
C ARG A 148 -2.76 -15.83 4.86
N ARG A 149 -2.72 -17.00 5.52
CA ARG A 149 -3.87 -17.58 6.23
C ARG A 149 -4.34 -16.66 7.38
N LEU A 150 -3.41 -16.16 8.19
CA LEU A 150 -3.69 -15.27 9.32
C LEU A 150 -4.26 -13.90 8.84
N ALA A 151 -3.78 -13.40 7.74
CA ALA A 151 -4.29 -12.18 7.12
C ALA A 151 -5.62 -12.39 6.38
N CYS A 152 -6.12 -13.62 6.28
CA CYS A 152 -7.28 -14.00 5.44
C CYS A 152 -7.12 -13.50 3.99
N ALA A 153 -5.90 -13.48 3.49
CA ALA A 153 -5.63 -13.04 2.14
C ALA A 153 -6.14 -14.06 1.12
N GLY A 154 -6.81 -13.59 0.09
CA GLY A 154 -7.38 -14.44 -0.94
C GLY A 154 -6.33 -15.11 -1.84
N PRO A 155 -6.77 -16.01 -2.75
CA PRO A 155 -5.90 -16.74 -3.65
C PRO A 155 -5.12 -15.83 -4.62
N GLU A 156 -5.60 -14.62 -4.85
CA GLU A 156 -4.95 -13.61 -5.69
C GLU A 156 -3.57 -13.19 -5.15
N LEU A 157 -3.35 -13.27 -3.83
CA LEU A 157 -2.04 -13.00 -3.26
C LEU A 157 -1.05 -14.14 -3.55
N ALA A 158 -1.53 -15.38 -3.64
CA ALA A 158 -0.70 -16.55 -3.86
C ALA A 158 -0.05 -16.60 -5.25
N VAL A 159 -0.60 -15.88 -6.24
CA VAL A 159 -0.04 -15.83 -7.61
C VAL A 159 1.09 -14.82 -7.74
N LEU A 160 1.31 -14.00 -6.72
CA LEU A 160 2.40 -13.03 -6.70
C LEU A 160 3.73 -13.71 -6.32
N ARG A 161 4.82 -13.10 -6.69
CA ARG A 161 6.16 -13.49 -6.27
C ARG A 161 6.33 -13.30 -4.76
N PRO A 162 7.20 -14.05 -4.09
CA PRO A 162 7.26 -14.08 -2.62
C PRO A 162 7.54 -12.73 -1.95
N ASP A 163 8.41 -11.92 -2.53
CA ASP A 163 8.71 -10.56 -2.05
C ASP A 163 7.50 -9.64 -2.17
N ALA A 164 6.74 -9.70 -3.26
CA ALA A 164 5.49 -8.96 -3.42
C ALA A 164 4.41 -9.45 -2.43
N GLN A 165 4.34 -10.75 -2.16
CA GLN A 165 3.41 -11.28 -1.15
C GLN A 165 3.70 -10.71 0.24
N VAL A 166 4.94 -10.72 0.70
CA VAL A 166 5.29 -10.25 2.03
C VAL A 166 5.08 -8.73 2.18
N ILE A 167 5.40 -7.94 1.14
CA ILE A 167 5.15 -6.50 1.12
C ILE A 167 3.64 -6.21 1.23
N THR A 168 2.82 -6.98 0.50
CA THR A 168 1.37 -6.87 0.58
C THR A 168 0.85 -7.24 1.98
N LEU A 169 1.35 -8.32 2.57
CA LEU A 169 0.99 -8.73 3.93
C LEU A 169 1.38 -7.69 4.98
N LEU A 170 2.54 -7.06 4.84
CA LEU A 170 2.94 -5.93 5.70
C LEU A 170 1.94 -4.78 5.61
N SER A 171 1.46 -4.45 4.41
CA SER A 171 0.42 -3.43 4.24
C SER A 171 -0.91 -3.86 4.88
N LEU A 172 -1.33 -5.13 4.70
CA LEU A 172 -2.54 -5.69 5.28
C LEU A 172 -2.50 -5.75 6.82
N ALA A 173 -1.32 -5.84 7.43
CA ALA A 173 -1.16 -5.80 8.88
C ALA A 173 -1.74 -4.53 9.51
N GLY A 174 -1.83 -3.44 8.76
CA GLY A 174 -2.47 -2.20 9.20
C GLY A 174 -3.98 -2.30 9.46
N ARG A 175 -4.65 -3.35 8.95
CA ARG A 175 -6.11 -3.52 9.10
C ARG A 175 -6.56 -3.62 10.56
N SER A 176 -5.75 -4.20 11.43
CA SER A 176 -6.04 -4.24 12.87
C SER A 176 -6.04 -2.85 13.52
N GLU A 177 -5.36 -1.87 12.91
CA GLU A 177 -5.34 -0.46 13.32
C GLU A 177 -6.37 0.39 12.54
N GLY A 178 -7.21 -0.25 11.72
CA GLY A 178 -8.19 0.40 10.86
C GLY A 178 -7.60 1.05 9.60
N LEU A 179 -6.34 0.70 9.26
CA LEU A 179 -5.67 1.18 8.05
C LEU A 179 -5.87 0.18 6.91
N ASP A 180 -6.21 0.67 5.73
CA ASP A 180 -6.27 -0.16 4.52
C ASP A 180 -5.76 0.61 3.31
N ALA A 181 -5.11 -0.08 2.38
CA ALA A 181 -4.62 0.50 1.14
C ALA A 181 -5.76 1.04 0.25
N SER A 182 -6.96 0.46 0.34
CA SER A 182 -8.14 0.97 -0.37
C SER A 182 -8.57 2.37 0.08
N TYR A 183 -8.12 2.81 1.25
CA TYR A 183 -8.32 4.16 1.78
C TYR A 183 -7.08 5.03 1.61
N GLY A 184 -6.07 4.53 0.91
CA GLY A 184 -4.82 5.26 0.66
C GLY A 184 -5.07 6.67 0.14
N ILE A 185 -4.28 7.61 0.65
CA ILE A 185 -4.46 9.03 0.34
C ILE A 185 -4.21 9.29 -1.15
N ASP A 186 -3.23 8.62 -1.74
CA ASP A 186 -2.94 8.71 -3.18
C ASP A 186 -4.15 8.30 -4.01
N PHE A 187 -4.76 7.16 -3.66
CA PHE A 187 -5.95 6.64 -4.34
C PHE A 187 -7.14 7.60 -4.20
N SER A 188 -7.34 8.13 -3.00
CA SER A 188 -8.43 9.08 -2.72
C SER A 188 -8.26 10.38 -3.51
N LEU A 189 -7.04 10.94 -3.56
CA LEU A 189 -6.73 12.14 -4.33
C LEU A 189 -6.91 11.90 -5.83
N ALA A 190 -6.54 10.72 -6.33
CA ALA A 190 -6.78 10.34 -7.73
C ALA A 190 -8.27 10.34 -8.07
N GLY A 191 -9.10 9.76 -7.18
CA GLY A 191 -10.55 9.78 -7.32
C GLY A 191 -11.15 11.20 -7.32
N VAL A 192 -10.67 12.07 -6.43
CA VAL A 192 -11.08 13.49 -6.39
C VAL A 192 -10.65 14.23 -7.66
N ALA A 193 -9.41 14.03 -8.13
CA ALA A 193 -8.92 14.65 -9.37
C ALA A 193 -9.76 14.24 -10.58
N LEU A 194 -10.09 12.93 -10.68
CA LEU A 194 -10.97 12.39 -11.72
C LEU A 194 -12.35 13.05 -11.68
N ALA A 195 -12.95 13.15 -10.48
CA ALA A 195 -14.26 13.81 -10.31
C ALA A 195 -14.23 15.30 -10.69
N LEU A 196 -13.07 15.96 -10.55
CA LEU A 196 -12.85 17.34 -10.96
C LEU A 196 -12.43 17.49 -12.44
N GLY A 197 -12.35 16.40 -13.19
CA GLY A 197 -11.90 16.40 -14.58
C GLY A 197 -10.42 16.80 -14.76
N LYS A 198 -9.60 16.62 -13.71
CA LYS A 198 -8.17 16.97 -13.76
C LYS A 198 -7.33 15.79 -14.23
N PRO A 199 -6.31 16.02 -15.06
CA PRO A 199 -5.37 14.97 -15.44
C PRO A 199 -4.56 14.51 -14.23
N VAL A 200 -4.34 13.19 -14.15
CA VAL A 200 -3.45 12.55 -13.18
C VAL A 200 -2.16 12.16 -13.92
N LEU A 201 -1.03 12.59 -13.40
CA LEU A 201 0.29 12.39 -13.98
C LEU A 201 1.12 11.45 -13.11
N SER A 202 2.00 10.65 -13.73
CA SER A 202 3.02 9.88 -13.02
C SER A 202 4.31 10.69 -12.91
N LEU A 203 4.93 10.72 -11.73
CA LEU A 203 6.24 11.32 -11.46
C LEU A 203 7.37 10.33 -11.69
N GLU A 204 7.07 9.04 -11.67
CA GLU A 204 7.99 7.93 -11.90
C GLU A 204 7.42 6.97 -12.94
N THR A 205 8.18 5.93 -13.28
CA THR A 205 7.69 4.84 -14.12
C THR A 205 7.44 3.59 -13.31
N PRO A 206 6.51 2.71 -13.72
CA PRO A 206 6.24 1.46 -13.00
C PRO A 206 7.47 0.55 -12.93
N GLU A 207 8.36 0.55 -13.95
CA GLU A 207 9.59 -0.23 -13.95
C GLU A 207 10.58 0.26 -12.88
N LEU A 208 10.60 1.58 -12.61
CA LEU A 208 11.44 2.13 -11.55
C LEU A 208 10.93 1.62 -10.19
N GLN A 209 9.64 1.72 -9.92
CA GLN A 209 9.08 1.22 -8.66
C GLN A 209 9.23 -0.29 -8.51
N LEU A 210 9.05 -1.08 -9.58
CA LEU A 210 9.29 -2.52 -9.53
C LEU A 210 10.73 -2.87 -9.13
N ARG A 211 11.74 -2.17 -9.67
CA ARG A 211 13.13 -2.39 -9.26
C ARG A 211 13.40 -2.11 -7.78
N GLU A 212 12.61 -1.20 -7.19
CA GLU A 212 12.73 -0.90 -5.76
C GLU A 212 12.00 -1.90 -4.86
N LEU A 213 10.87 -2.45 -5.34
CA LEU A 213 9.99 -3.30 -4.55
C LEU A 213 10.35 -4.78 -4.62
N VAL A 214 10.78 -5.28 -5.78
CA VAL A 214 10.99 -6.71 -6.03
C VAL A 214 12.36 -6.96 -6.63
N SER A 215 12.90 -8.18 -6.44
CA SER A 215 14.24 -8.53 -6.90
C SER A 215 14.25 -9.85 -7.66
N ASP A 216 15.07 -9.95 -8.71
CA ASP A 216 15.31 -11.20 -9.42
C ASP A 216 16.44 -12.03 -8.80
N ASP A 217 17.15 -11.47 -7.82
CA ASP A 217 18.15 -12.17 -7.03
C ASP A 217 17.48 -13.02 -5.94
N PRO A 218 17.59 -14.36 -5.98
CA PRO A 218 16.96 -15.25 -5.00
C PRO A 218 17.42 -14.98 -3.54
N ALA A 219 18.65 -14.53 -3.36
CA ALA A 219 19.17 -14.22 -2.02
C ALA A 219 18.46 -12.98 -1.45
N ARG A 220 18.30 -11.94 -2.26
CA ARG A 220 17.54 -10.73 -1.86
C ARG A 220 16.05 -11.03 -1.63
N VAL A 221 15.44 -11.85 -2.49
CA VAL A 221 14.04 -12.29 -2.27
C VAL A 221 13.92 -12.98 -0.92
N ALA A 222 14.80 -13.93 -0.61
CA ALA A 222 14.77 -14.64 0.67
C ALA A 222 15.00 -13.71 1.86
N GLU A 223 15.91 -12.75 1.77
CA GLU A 223 16.17 -11.74 2.80
C GLU A 223 14.96 -10.83 3.03
N THR A 224 14.33 -10.32 1.97
CA THR A 224 13.12 -9.50 2.04
C THR A 224 11.97 -10.26 2.70
N VAL A 225 11.75 -11.52 2.28
CA VAL A 225 10.71 -12.38 2.86
C VAL A 225 11.00 -12.66 4.34
N GLU A 226 12.23 -13.01 4.70
CA GLU A 226 12.62 -13.28 6.10
C GLU A 226 12.41 -12.05 6.98
N SER A 227 12.83 -10.87 6.53
CA SER A 227 12.67 -9.62 7.28
C SER A 227 11.19 -9.28 7.47
N GLY A 228 10.39 -9.34 6.41
CA GLY A 228 8.95 -9.06 6.51
C GLY A 228 8.20 -10.07 7.38
N LEU A 229 8.54 -11.37 7.29
CA LEU A 229 7.94 -12.40 8.15
C LEU A 229 8.23 -12.16 9.62
N ARG A 230 9.46 -11.79 9.99
CA ARG A 230 9.79 -11.42 11.38
C ARG A 230 8.90 -10.29 11.90
N GLN A 231 8.66 -9.26 11.09
CA GLN A 231 7.82 -8.11 11.47
C GLN A 231 6.35 -8.51 11.63
N LEU A 232 5.84 -9.38 10.75
CA LEU A 232 4.47 -9.90 10.83
C LEU A 232 4.27 -10.80 12.05
N GLU A 233 5.16 -11.78 12.25
CA GLU A 233 5.10 -12.78 13.33
C GLU A 233 5.24 -12.17 14.73
N SER A 234 6.01 -11.09 14.86
CA SER A 234 6.16 -10.34 16.11
C SER A 234 5.00 -9.37 16.38
N GLY A 235 4.13 -9.13 15.39
CA GLY A 235 3.07 -8.11 15.48
C GLY A 235 3.57 -6.67 15.39
N ILE A 236 4.88 -6.45 15.23
CA ILE A 236 5.46 -5.11 15.19
C ILE A 236 5.00 -4.31 13.95
N ALA A 237 4.74 -5.00 12.83
CA ALA A 237 4.29 -4.36 11.60
C ALA A 237 3.00 -3.55 11.79
N SER A 238 1.98 -4.15 12.43
CA SER A 238 0.71 -3.49 12.71
C SER A 238 0.89 -2.27 13.60
N GLN A 239 1.55 -2.43 14.74
CA GLN A 239 1.77 -1.35 15.72
C GLN A 239 2.52 -0.17 15.10
N LYS A 240 3.59 -0.43 14.31
CA LYS A 240 4.39 0.61 13.68
C LYS A 240 3.63 1.33 12.58
N LEU A 241 2.85 0.61 11.76
CA LEU A 241 1.98 1.25 10.77
C LEU A 241 0.97 2.18 11.44
N GLY A 242 0.31 1.74 12.52
CA GLY A 242 -0.62 2.57 13.29
C GLY A 242 0.02 3.84 13.85
N LEU A 243 1.23 3.70 14.42
CA LEU A 243 1.97 4.83 14.97
C LEU A 243 2.43 5.81 13.89
N ILE A 244 3.04 5.32 12.79
CA ILE A 244 3.47 6.16 11.67
C ILE A 244 2.28 6.90 11.06
N ALA A 245 1.15 6.20 10.87
CA ALA A 245 -0.07 6.80 10.35
C ALA A 245 -0.61 7.91 11.26
N SER A 246 -0.57 7.72 12.58
CA SER A 246 -0.98 8.74 13.55
C SER A 246 -0.03 9.96 13.52
N VAL A 247 1.27 9.73 13.46
CA VAL A 247 2.29 10.79 13.34
C VAL A 247 2.07 11.61 12.07
N TRP A 248 1.77 10.93 10.95
CA TRP A 248 1.41 11.60 9.70
C TRP A 248 0.11 12.39 9.82
N ALA A 249 -0.95 11.79 10.36
CA ALA A 249 -2.26 12.42 10.46
C ALA A 249 -2.23 13.71 11.30
N ASP A 250 -1.39 13.72 12.33
CA ASP A 250 -1.16 14.88 13.21
C ASP A 250 -0.17 15.91 12.61
N GLY A 251 0.40 15.67 11.44
CA GLY A 251 1.37 16.55 10.80
C GLY A 251 2.69 16.70 11.56
N ARG A 252 3.05 15.73 12.41
CA ARG A 252 4.25 15.78 13.27
C ARG A 252 5.52 15.45 12.47
N ILE A 253 5.94 16.41 11.62
CA ILE A 253 7.07 16.22 10.69
C ILE A 253 8.36 15.81 11.39
N HIS A 254 8.67 16.39 12.56
CA HIS A 254 9.90 16.09 13.29
C HIS A 254 10.00 14.62 13.73
N LEU A 255 8.86 13.97 14.00
CA LEU A 255 8.83 12.53 14.29
C LEU A 255 9.03 11.69 13.03
N LEU A 256 8.55 12.14 11.87
CA LEU A 256 8.86 11.46 10.60
C LEU A 256 10.33 11.64 10.21
N GLU A 257 10.95 12.78 10.53
CA GLU A 257 12.39 13.00 10.31
C GLU A 257 13.25 12.07 11.16
N SER A 258 12.85 11.83 12.41
CA SER A 258 13.55 10.92 13.33
C SER A 258 13.01 9.49 13.29
N LEU A 259 12.24 9.11 12.27
CA LEU A 259 11.67 7.76 12.13
C LEU A 259 12.70 6.63 12.38
N PRO A 260 13.93 6.68 11.83
CA PRO A 260 14.94 5.64 12.08
C PRO A 260 15.30 5.44 13.55
N ASP A 261 15.10 6.45 14.40
CA ASP A 261 15.52 6.43 15.80
C ASP A 261 14.48 5.74 16.71
N TRP A 262 13.23 5.67 16.30
CA TRP A 262 12.14 5.19 17.16
C TRP A 262 11.26 4.09 16.58
N CYS A 263 11.30 3.87 15.24
CA CYS A 263 10.35 2.93 14.63
C CYS A 263 10.70 1.46 14.92
N ASP A 264 11.93 1.12 15.30
CA ASP A 264 12.44 -0.26 15.36
C ASP A 264 12.17 -1.07 14.08
N CYS A 265 11.93 -0.36 12.96
CA CYS A 265 11.62 -0.94 11.66
C CYS A 265 12.84 -0.99 10.73
N MET A 266 13.99 -0.59 11.24
CA MET A 266 15.30 -0.59 10.57
C MET A 266 16.34 -1.16 11.52
N ALA A 267 16.16 -2.43 11.88
CA ALA A 267 16.93 -3.08 12.94
C ALA A 267 18.42 -3.32 12.57
N ASN A 268 18.73 -3.35 11.28
CA ASN A 268 20.08 -3.65 10.79
C ASN A 268 20.52 -2.72 9.66
N ALA A 269 21.78 -2.83 9.25
CA ALA A 269 22.36 -1.97 8.21
C ALA A 269 21.70 -2.18 6.82
N ALA A 270 21.27 -3.40 6.49
CA ALA A 270 20.63 -3.69 5.22
C ALA A 270 19.25 -3.02 5.13
N GLU A 271 18.44 -3.11 6.18
CA GLU A 271 17.13 -2.45 6.25
C GLU A 271 17.26 -0.92 6.18
N ARG A 272 18.27 -0.34 6.82
CA ARG A 272 18.58 1.10 6.68
C ARG A 272 19.01 1.49 5.27
N ALA A 273 19.83 0.66 4.62
CA ALA A 273 20.22 0.88 3.24
C ALA A 273 19.04 0.77 2.27
N ASP A 274 18.12 -0.15 2.50
CA ASP A 274 16.89 -0.26 1.72
C ASP A 274 15.98 0.96 1.93
N TYR A 275 15.81 1.44 3.15
CA TYR A 275 15.10 2.69 3.42
C TYR A 275 15.74 3.88 2.69
N ASP A 276 17.06 4.03 2.79
CA ASP A 276 17.79 5.11 2.12
C ASP A 276 17.62 5.05 0.59
N ARG A 277 17.67 3.86 0.01
CA ARG A 277 17.46 3.62 -1.42
C ARG A 277 16.03 3.92 -1.83
N MET A 278 15.04 3.34 -1.12
CA MET A 278 13.62 3.45 -1.47
C MET A 278 13.06 4.86 -1.28
N VAL A 279 13.56 5.61 -0.30
CA VAL A 279 13.10 6.98 -0.01
C VAL A 279 14.04 8.01 -0.63
N TYR A 280 15.22 8.16 -0.07
CA TYR A 280 16.11 9.26 -0.47
C TYR A 280 16.78 9.06 -1.83
N GLY A 281 17.01 7.81 -2.25
CA GLY A 281 17.55 7.49 -3.58
C GLY A 281 16.61 7.91 -4.72
N ARG A 282 15.31 7.90 -4.50
CA ARG A 282 14.29 8.30 -5.49
C ARG A 282 14.07 9.81 -5.52
N ASN A 283 14.29 10.52 -4.41
CA ASN A 283 13.98 11.94 -4.26
C ASN A 283 14.57 12.86 -5.36
N PRO A 284 15.83 12.69 -5.82
CA PRO A 284 16.35 13.52 -6.90
C PRO A 284 15.56 13.37 -8.21
N GLY A 285 15.05 12.17 -8.50
CA GLY A 285 14.19 11.90 -9.66
C GLY A 285 12.84 12.58 -9.53
N LEU A 286 12.17 12.33 -8.42
CA LEU A 286 10.88 12.94 -8.07
C LEU A 286 10.95 14.47 -8.08
N ALA A 287 11.97 15.08 -7.46
CA ALA A 287 12.14 16.52 -7.43
C ALA A 287 12.35 17.12 -8.83
N ARG A 288 13.13 16.46 -9.70
CA ARG A 288 13.31 16.90 -11.10
C ARG A 288 12.00 16.87 -11.86
N GLU A 289 11.19 15.81 -11.68
CA GLU A 289 9.93 15.67 -12.42
C GLU A 289 8.89 16.69 -11.92
N VAL A 290 8.73 16.89 -10.61
CA VAL A 290 7.89 17.96 -10.05
C VAL A 290 8.33 19.33 -10.59
N ALA A 291 9.64 19.63 -10.55
CA ALA A 291 10.18 20.88 -11.06
C ALA A 291 9.91 21.05 -12.57
N ARG A 292 10.00 19.97 -13.36
CA ARG A 292 9.70 19.98 -14.80
C ARG A 292 8.25 20.36 -15.05
N GLN A 293 7.31 19.75 -14.29
CA GLN A 293 5.89 20.07 -14.41
C GLN A 293 5.61 21.54 -14.06
N ILE A 294 6.18 22.05 -12.98
CA ILE A 294 6.00 23.46 -12.58
C ILE A 294 6.60 24.41 -13.61
N ARG A 295 7.81 24.12 -14.11
CA ARG A 295 8.49 24.97 -15.13
C ARG A 295 7.77 24.98 -16.48
N SER A 296 6.94 23.98 -16.79
CA SER A 296 6.08 23.99 -17.98
C SER A 296 4.96 25.03 -17.93
N GLY A 297 4.83 25.77 -16.82
CA GLY A 297 3.82 26.80 -16.64
C GLY A 297 2.50 26.27 -16.06
N ARG A 298 2.46 25.04 -15.56
CA ARG A 298 1.29 24.44 -14.91
C ARG A 298 1.30 24.67 -13.41
N SER A 299 0.13 24.82 -12.82
CA SER A 299 -0.08 24.66 -11.39
C SER A 299 -0.30 23.18 -11.10
N VAL A 300 0.57 22.59 -10.29
CA VAL A 300 0.58 21.13 -10.02
C VAL A 300 0.32 20.88 -8.56
N PHE A 301 -0.55 19.94 -8.25
CA PHE A 301 -0.66 19.32 -6.94
C PHE A 301 0.15 18.00 -6.99
N ALA A 302 1.39 18.03 -6.50
CA ALA A 302 2.23 16.84 -6.42
C ALA A 302 1.98 16.13 -5.08
N ALA A 303 1.60 14.86 -5.13
CA ALA A 303 1.32 14.04 -3.96
C ALA A 303 2.22 12.80 -3.98
N VAL A 304 3.08 12.68 -2.99
CA VAL A 304 4.14 11.67 -2.88
C VAL A 304 4.20 11.22 -1.42
N GLY A 305 4.59 9.99 -1.16
CA GLY A 305 4.65 9.43 0.19
C GLY A 305 5.36 10.35 1.20
N ALA A 306 4.81 10.47 2.40
CA ALA A 306 5.24 11.46 3.39
C ALA A 306 6.72 11.37 3.79
N LEU A 307 7.32 10.20 3.72
CA LEU A 307 8.74 10.01 4.04
C LEU A 307 9.67 10.67 3.00
N HIS A 308 9.18 10.93 1.78
CA HIS A 308 9.91 11.71 0.78
C HIS A 308 9.97 13.20 1.09
N MET A 309 9.21 13.68 2.08
CA MET A 309 9.10 15.10 2.43
C MET A 309 10.11 15.57 3.48
N VAL A 310 10.77 14.65 4.17
CA VAL A 310 11.50 14.97 5.41
C VAL A 310 13.00 15.14 5.20
N GLY A 311 13.59 15.99 6.04
CA GLY A 311 15.03 16.22 6.10
C GLY A 311 15.61 16.99 4.92
N THR A 312 16.93 17.13 4.92
CA THR A 312 17.68 17.89 3.90
C THR A 312 17.68 17.24 2.53
N ARG A 313 17.42 15.94 2.47
CA ARG A 313 17.25 15.16 1.23
C ARG A 313 15.78 15.00 0.82
N GLY A 314 14.85 15.64 1.56
CA GLY A 314 13.42 15.64 1.25
C GLY A 314 13.06 16.52 0.06
N LEU A 315 11.93 16.24 -0.57
CA LEU A 315 11.47 16.97 -1.76
C LEU A 315 11.33 18.47 -1.53
N PRO A 316 10.82 18.98 -0.37
CA PRO A 316 10.76 20.42 -0.12
C PRO A 316 12.15 21.08 -0.19
N ALA A 317 13.17 20.47 0.44
CA ALA A 317 14.53 20.97 0.44
C ALA A 317 15.15 20.91 -0.96
N LEU A 318 14.96 19.82 -1.69
CA LEU A 318 15.48 19.66 -3.05
C LEU A 318 14.85 20.64 -4.05
N LEU A 319 13.56 20.95 -3.90
CA LEU A 319 12.90 21.96 -4.73
C LEU A 319 13.36 23.37 -4.36
N ALA A 320 13.54 23.68 -3.07
CA ALA A 320 14.11 24.95 -2.63
C ALA A 320 15.53 25.16 -3.21
N ALA A 321 16.36 24.12 -3.20
CA ALA A 321 17.71 24.14 -3.80
C ALA A 321 17.67 24.37 -5.32
N GLN A 322 16.57 24.05 -6.01
CA GLN A 322 16.35 24.34 -7.43
C GLN A 322 15.78 25.74 -7.72
N GLY A 323 15.66 26.60 -6.68
CA GLY A 323 15.23 28.00 -6.81
C GLY A 323 13.73 28.21 -6.71
N PHE A 324 12.95 27.21 -6.26
CA PHE A 324 11.55 27.41 -5.95
C PHE A 324 11.39 28.01 -4.54
N LYS A 325 10.40 28.89 -4.36
CA LYS A 325 10.01 29.33 -3.01
C LYS A 325 9.07 28.28 -2.44
N VAL A 326 9.55 27.54 -1.45
CA VAL A 326 8.83 26.42 -0.82
C VAL A 326 8.52 26.80 0.62
N GLN A 327 7.24 26.74 1.00
CA GLN A 327 6.78 27.09 2.34
C GLN A 327 5.81 26.03 2.86
N ARG A 328 6.05 25.51 4.06
CA ARG A 328 5.10 24.63 4.72
C ARG A 328 3.80 25.37 5.02
N VAL A 329 2.68 24.68 4.82
CA VAL A 329 1.35 25.16 5.20
C VAL A 329 1.00 24.54 6.55
N GLU A 330 0.78 25.39 7.54
CA GLU A 330 0.25 24.94 8.82
C GLU A 330 -1.27 24.86 8.71
N PHE A 331 -1.83 23.72 9.06
CA PHE A 331 -3.28 23.55 9.07
C PHE A 331 -3.90 24.27 10.27
N PRO A 332 -5.11 24.85 10.12
CA PRO A 332 -5.84 25.37 11.26
C PRO A 332 -6.02 24.28 12.33
N ALA A 333 -5.90 24.67 13.59
CA ALA A 333 -6.23 23.74 14.67
C ALA A 333 -7.68 23.27 14.48
N ALA A 334 -7.89 21.94 14.62
CA ALA A 334 -9.24 21.39 14.57
C ALA A 334 -10.10 22.13 15.61
N SER A 335 -11.22 22.70 15.17
CA SER A 335 -12.18 23.26 16.11
C SER A 335 -12.61 22.15 17.08
N PRO A 336 -12.64 22.39 18.38
CA PRO A 336 -13.15 21.41 19.33
C PRO A 336 -14.59 21.02 18.93
N PRO A 337 -14.96 19.76 19.15
CA PRO A 337 -16.26 19.22 18.78
C PRO A 337 -17.43 19.92 19.48
#